data_d21749b6cc4ca1ad6cacdd142ccc4d6d
#
_entry.id   d21749b6cc4ca1ad6cacdd142ccc4d6d
#
_cell.length_a   1.000
_cell.length_b   1.000
_cell.length_c   1.000
_cell.angle_alpha   90.00
_cell.angle_beta   90.00
_cell.angle_gamma   90.00
#
_symmetry.space_group_name_H-M   'P 1'
#
loop_
_entity.id
_entity.type
_entity.pdbx_description
1 polymer ?
#
loop_
_entity_poly.entity_id
_entity_poly.type
_entity_poly.pdbx_seq_one_letter_code
_entity_poly.pdbx_strand_id
1 'polypeptide(L)'
;LMGTDTRAYLAWKKMNLFCILMSNNKDFLDFILRTFDIIGHEKEKYKKSEADFYLMRTILLALKGDWEEVIKRADFYSANPSKETGFKYFPLEFGFLRALAEKNVEKMKENINAMLEPKVARQMMYDESIFFYLHVYVLLYLKIASYYGFDLEIESDIVPKELIDNTPAKEYPEPYEFMKKFDLNTITPEEWKAWIYEYYPKPEILKEFEEKGSFI
;
A
#
# COMPACT_ATOMS: atom_id res chain seq x y z
N LEU A 1 3.80 5.70 -18.93
CA LEU A 1 2.55 6.45 -19.18
C LEU A 1 1.69 6.37 -17.96
N MET A 2 1.98 7.17 -16.99
CA MET A 2 1.02 7.29 -15.90
C MET A 2 0.37 8.64 -16.06
N GLY A 3 -0.86 8.59 -16.61
CA GLY A 3 -1.69 9.76 -16.73
C GLY A 3 -1.81 10.46 -15.40
N THR A 4 -2.19 11.70 -15.46
CA THR A 4 -2.40 12.62 -14.35
C THR A 4 -3.53 12.21 -13.39
N ASP A 5 -4.09 11.01 -13.50
CA ASP A 5 -5.13 10.52 -12.59
C ASP A 5 -4.47 9.89 -11.35
N THR A 6 -4.41 10.70 -10.33
CA THR A 6 -3.96 10.40 -8.98
C THR A 6 -4.62 9.13 -8.40
N ARG A 7 -5.89 8.89 -8.70
CA ARG A 7 -6.64 7.73 -8.22
C ARG A 7 -6.16 6.43 -8.82
N ALA A 8 -5.92 6.41 -10.16
CA ALA A 8 -5.39 5.24 -10.84
C ALA A 8 -4.01 4.84 -10.29
N TYR A 9 -3.16 5.82 -10.04
CA TYR A 9 -1.83 5.61 -9.50
C TYR A 9 -1.85 5.05 -8.08
N LEU A 10 -2.73 5.57 -7.21
CA LEU A 10 -2.91 5.07 -5.85
C LEU A 10 -3.51 3.66 -5.86
N ALA A 11 -4.51 3.41 -6.70
CA ALA A 11 -5.11 2.09 -6.87
C ALA A 11 -4.05 1.06 -7.27
N TRP A 12 -3.19 1.39 -8.23
CA TRP A 12 -2.10 0.52 -8.67
C TRP A 12 -1.10 0.22 -7.54
N LYS A 13 -0.74 1.20 -6.71
CA LYS A 13 0.15 1.00 -5.56
C LYS A 13 -0.46 0.12 -4.48
N LYS A 14 -1.74 0.33 -4.15
CA LYS A 14 -2.46 -0.52 -3.20
C LYS A 14 -2.57 -1.94 -3.74
N MET A 15 -2.81 -2.12 -5.05
CA MET A 15 -2.85 -3.42 -5.69
C MET A 15 -1.50 -4.13 -5.58
N ASN A 16 -0.40 -3.45 -5.86
CA ASN A 16 0.93 -4.06 -5.72
C ASN A 16 1.20 -4.51 -4.29
N LEU A 17 0.88 -3.67 -3.30
CA LEU A 17 1.05 -4.04 -1.90
C LEU A 17 0.14 -5.21 -1.51
N PHE A 18 -1.09 -5.22 -1.99
CA PHE A 18 -2.00 -6.35 -1.81
C PHE A 18 -1.39 -7.64 -2.39
N CYS A 19 -0.88 -7.63 -3.62
CA CYS A 19 -0.23 -8.79 -4.23
C CYS A 19 0.99 -9.27 -3.41
N ILE A 20 1.79 -8.34 -2.87
CA ILE A 20 2.92 -8.67 -1.99
C ILE A 20 2.42 -9.39 -0.73
N LEU A 21 1.40 -8.87 -0.07
CA LEU A 21 0.82 -9.50 1.12
C LEU A 21 0.14 -10.83 0.80
N MET A 22 -0.49 -10.95 -0.37
CA MET A 22 -1.12 -12.20 -0.83
C MET A 22 -0.10 -13.32 -1.08
N SER A 23 1.15 -12.98 -1.37
CA SER A 23 2.20 -14.00 -1.52
C SER A 23 2.53 -14.71 -0.20
N ASN A 24 2.22 -14.11 0.95
CA ASN A 24 2.64 -14.56 2.28
C ASN A 24 4.16 -14.75 2.42
N ASN A 25 4.93 -14.16 1.50
CA ASN A 25 6.39 -14.21 1.52
C ASN A 25 6.93 -13.16 2.49
N LYS A 26 7.28 -13.62 3.69
CA LYS A 26 7.77 -12.75 4.75
C LYS A 26 9.10 -12.09 4.38
N ASP A 27 10.02 -12.82 3.75
CA ASP A 27 11.33 -12.28 3.37
C ASP A 27 11.18 -11.16 2.36
N PHE A 28 10.25 -11.31 1.41
CA PHE A 28 9.95 -10.27 0.44
C PHE A 28 9.28 -9.04 1.08
N LEU A 29 8.35 -9.26 2.01
CA LEU A 29 7.74 -8.16 2.75
C LEU A 29 8.78 -7.41 3.59
N ASP A 30 9.62 -8.12 4.34
CA ASP A 30 10.69 -7.54 5.16
C ASP A 30 11.70 -6.75 4.30
N PHE A 31 12.02 -7.27 3.11
CA PHE A 31 12.84 -6.53 2.13
C PHE A 31 12.18 -5.22 1.71
N ILE A 32 10.91 -5.24 1.33
CA ILE A 32 10.16 -4.02 0.96
C ILE A 32 10.13 -3.02 2.12
N LEU A 33 9.85 -3.48 3.35
CA LEU A 33 9.79 -2.63 4.53
C LEU A 33 11.14 -2.01 4.93
N ARG A 34 12.26 -2.66 4.58
CA ARG A 34 13.61 -2.09 4.78
C ARG A 34 14.00 -1.08 3.71
N THR A 35 13.49 -1.24 2.49
CA THR A 35 13.95 -0.48 1.33
C THR A 35 13.01 0.64 0.89
N PHE A 36 11.77 0.70 1.40
CA PHE A 36 10.78 1.65 0.90
C PHE A 36 11.14 3.12 1.11
N ASP A 37 11.94 3.44 2.13
CA ASP A 37 12.38 4.82 2.41
C ASP A 37 13.39 5.34 1.37
N ILE A 38 14.02 4.45 0.60
CA ILE A 38 15.09 4.79 -0.32
C ILE A 38 14.56 5.17 -1.70
N ILE A 39 13.41 4.62 -2.07
CA ILE A 39 12.82 4.80 -3.39
C ILE A 39 12.00 6.10 -3.42
N GLY A 40 12.70 7.22 -3.55
CA GLY A 40 12.11 8.47 -4.03
C GLY A 40 11.33 9.33 -3.02
N HIS A 41 11.46 9.11 -1.70
CA HIS A 41 10.59 9.75 -0.72
C HIS A 41 11.18 10.93 0.05
N GLU A 42 12.30 11.46 -0.39
CA GLU A 42 12.96 12.63 0.24
C GLU A 42 12.24 13.97 -0.04
N LYS A 43 11.28 13.98 -0.96
CA LYS A 43 10.61 15.22 -1.37
C LYS A 43 9.53 15.64 -0.36
N GLU A 44 9.56 16.90 0.05
CA GLU A 44 8.60 17.55 0.96
C GLU A 44 7.11 17.30 0.61
N LYS A 45 6.81 17.15 -0.71
CA LYS A 45 5.45 16.87 -1.17
C LYS A 45 4.83 15.58 -0.61
N TYR A 46 5.65 14.61 -0.17
CA TYR A 46 5.17 13.37 0.42
C TYR A 46 4.86 13.46 1.91
N LYS A 47 5.17 14.59 2.51
CA LYS A 47 4.81 14.90 3.90
C LYS A 47 3.42 15.55 4.01
N LYS A 48 2.83 15.98 2.88
CA LYS A 48 1.52 16.62 2.86
C LYS A 48 0.42 15.57 2.89
N SER A 49 -0.57 15.75 3.75
CA SER A 49 -1.76 14.87 3.85
C SER A 49 -2.57 14.77 2.56
N GLU A 50 -2.41 15.73 1.67
CA GLU A 50 -3.04 15.80 0.36
C GLU A 50 -2.38 14.92 -0.69
N ALA A 51 -1.23 14.28 -0.36
CA ALA A 51 -0.52 13.43 -1.30
C ALA A 51 -0.92 11.96 -1.13
N ASP A 52 -1.13 11.26 -2.23
CA ASP A 52 -1.43 9.82 -2.29
C ASP A 52 -0.44 8.99 -1.49
N PHE A 53 0.81 9.42 -1.54
CA PHE A 53 1.90 8.80 -0.81
C PHE A 53 1.75 8.89 0.70
N TYR A 54 0.97 9.85 1.20
CA TYR A 54 0.78 9.98 2.65
C TYR A 54 0.08 8.76 3.24
N LEU A 55 -1.00 8.30 2.61
CA LEU A 55 -1.68 7.07 3.02
C LEU A 55 -0.81 5.83 2.79
N MET A 56 -0.20 5.68 1.61
CA MET A 56 0.66 4.53 1.32
C MET A 56 1.82 4.40 2.29
N ARG A 57 2.49 5.52 2.62
CA ARG A 57 3.53 5.53 3.64
C ARG A 57 2.99 5.13 5.01
N THR A 58 1.79 5.58 5.37
CA THR A 58 1.17 5.21 6.65
C THR A 58 0.85 3.71 6.70
N ILE A 59 0.40 3.10 5.60
CA ILE A 59 0.21 1.65 5.50
C ILE A 59 1.53 0.90 5.68
N LEU A 60 2.61 1.36 5.05
CA LEU A 60 3.94 0.74 5.19
C LEU A 60 4.50 0.88 6.61
N LEU A 61 4.28 2.02 7.26
CA LEU A 61 4.62 2.22 8.67
C LEU A 61 3.81 1.29 9.58
N ALA A 62 2.53 1.11 9.29
CA ALA A 62 1.70 0.14 10.02
C ALA A 62 2.24 -1.29 9.86
N LEU A 63 2.62 -1.71 8.65
CA LEU A 63 3.24 -3.01 8.41
C LEU A 63 4.60 -3.17 9.10
N LYS A 64 5.32 -2.06 9.32
CA LYS A 64 6.58 -2.04 10.07
C LYS A 64 6.37 -2.05 11.59
N GLY A 65 5.15 -1.81 12.07
CA GLY A 65 4.82 -1.70 13.49
C GLY A 65 5.19 -0.36 14.12
N ASP A 66 5.39 0.68 13.33
CA ASP A 66 5.67 2.05 13.81
C ASP A 66 4.36 2.75 14.22
N TRP A 67 3.78 2.26 15.31
CA TRP A 67 2.45 2.67 15.76
C TRP A 67 2.35 4.13 16.17
N GLU A 68 3.41 4.68 16.76
CA GLU A 68 3.45 6.09 17.14
C GLU A 68 3.30 7.00 15.94
N GLU A 69 4.08 6.75 14.89
CA GLU A 69 4.00 7.55 13.67
C GLU A 69 2.69 7.30 12.91
N VAL A 70 2.14 6.07 12.94
CA VAL A 70 0.82 5.77 12.37
C VAL A 70 -0.28 6.61 13.03
N ILE A 71 -0.33 6.66 14.38
CA ILE A 71 -1.32 7.46 15.12
C ILE A 71 -1.16 8.94 14.79
N LYS A 72 0.06 9.47 14.87
CA LYS A 72 0.35 10.86 14.58
C LYS A 72 -0.08 11.26 13.16
N ARG A 73 0.15 10.40 12.17
CA ARG A 73 -0.25 10.65 10.79
C ARG A 73 -1.76 10.56 10.59
N ALA A 74 -2.42 9.62 11.25
CA ALA A 74 -3.88 9.50 11.22
C ALA A 74 -4.55 10.73 11.87
N ASP A 75 -4.03 11.20 13.01
CA ASP A 75 -4.51 12.41 13.70
C ASP A 75 -4.30 13.66 12.84
N PHE A 76 -3.12 13.79 12.24
CA PHE A 76 -2.83 14.90 11.34
C PHE A 76 -3.78 14.93 10.15
N TYR A 77 -4.05 13.77 9.52
CA TYR A 77 -5.01 13.69 8.42
C TYR A 77 -6.42 14.03 8.87
N SER A 78 -6.84 13.53 10.04
CA SER A 78 -8.18 13.82 10.59
C SER A 78 -8.39 15.32 10.87
N ALA A 79 -7.34 16.03 11.29
CA ALA A 79 -7.36 17.47 11.51
C ALA A 79 -7.30 18.26 10.18
N ASN A 80 -6.72 17.68 9.12
CA ASN A 80 -6.47 18.33 7.83
C ASN A 80 -6.88 17.43 6.66
N PRO A 81 -8.17 17.04 6.56
CA PRO A 81 -8.61 16.13 5.51
C PRO A 81 -8.50 16.79 4.14
N SER A 82 -8.12 16.02 3.14
CA SER A 82 -8.11 16.48 1.77
C SER A 82 -9.53 16.79 1.28
N LYS A 83 -9.67 17.88 0.53
CA LYS A 83 -10.94 18.27 -0.10
C LYS A 83 -11.13 17.68 -1.49
N GLU A 84 -10.12 17.02 -2.02
CA GLU A 84 -10.17 16.39 -3.33
C GLU A 84 -11.08 15.16 -3.33
N THR A 85 -11.88 15.03 -4.37
CA THR A 85 -12.85 13.92 -4.50
C THR A 85 -12.19 12.54 -4.51
N GLY A 86 -10.95 12.44 -5.01
CA GLY A 86 -10.17 11.19 -5.02
C GLY A 86 -9.83 10.66 -3.62
N PHE A 87 -9.85 11.50 -2.59
CA PHE A 87 -9.49 11.15 -1.21
C PHE A 87 -10.69 11.07 -0.27
N LYS A 88 -11.89 11.08 -0.81
CA LYS A 88 -13.15 11.10 -0.05
C LYS A 88 -13.24 10.01 1.02
N TYR A 89 -12.67 8.84 0.77
CA TYR A 89 -12.76 7.67 1.66
C TYR A 89 -11.51 7.44 2.50
N PHE A 90 -10.48 8.27 2.35
CA PHE A 90 -9.29 8.23 3.19
C PHE A 90 -9.56 8.31 4.69
N PRO A 91 -10.58 9.08 5.17
CA PRO A 91 -10.92 9.05 6.59
C PRO A 91 -11.21 7.66 7.14
N LEU A 92 -11.86 6.78 6.36
CA LEU A 92 -12.13 5.40 6.77
C LEU A 92 -10.82 4.57 6.84
N GLU A 93 -9.94 4.77 5.86
CA GLU A 93 -8.66 4.09 5.79
C GLU A 93 -7.71 4.53 6.92
N PHE A 94 -7.62 5.82 7.20
CA PHE A 94 -6.87 6.33 8.36
C PHE A 94 -7.51 5.94 9.69
N GLY A 95 -8.85 5.92 9.76
CA GLY A 95 -9.59 5.43 10.92
C GLY A 95 -9.25 3.98 11.24
N PHE A 96 -9.20 3.13 10.21
CA PHE A 96 -8.77 1.73 10.37
C PHE A 96 -7.33 1.62 10.86
N LEU A 97 -6.38 2.33 10.22
CA LEU A 97 -4.95 2.27 10.58
C LEU A 97 -4.71 2.76 12.01
N ARG A 98 -5.43 3.81 12.43
CA ARG A 98 -5.40 4.26 13.81
C ARG A 98 -5.94 3.21 14.77
N ALA A 99 -7.11 2.63 14.46
CA ALA A 99 -7.72 1.58 15.27
C ALA A 99 -6.81 0.34 15.40
N LEU A 100 -6.10 -0.02 14.33
CA LEU A 100 -5.10 -1.09 14.34
C LEU A 100 -3.94 -0.75 15.28
N ALA A 101 -3.40 0.47 15.21
CA ALA A 101 -2.33 0.93 16.09
C ALA A 101 -2.76 0.94 17.58
N GLU A 102 -4.02 1.28 17.85
CA GLU A 102 -4.64 1.25 19.19
C GLU A 102 -5.11 -0.16 19.60
N LYS A 103 -5.00 -1.17 18.73
CA LYS A 103 -5.52 -2.52 18.92
C LYS A 103 -7.02 -2.57 19.23
N ASN A 104 -7.77 -1.61 18.69
CA ASN A 104 -9.19 -1.47 18.92
C ASN A 104 -10.00 -2.22 17.85
N VAL A 105 -10.34 -3.48 18.15
CA VAL A 105 -11.04 -4.40 17.21
C VAL A 105 -12.37 -3.82 16.75
N GLU A 106 -13.16 -3.24 17.67
CA GLU A 106 -14.47 -2.70 17.32
C GLU A 106 -14.36 -1.56 16.32
N LYS A 107 -13.42 -0.63 16.53
CA LYS A 107 -13.20 0.47 15.58
C LYS A 107 -12.61 -0.02 14.25
N MET A 108 -11.79 -1.07 14.25
CA MET A 108 -11.36 -1.69 12.99
C MET A 108 -12.56 -2.23 12.22
N LYS A 109 -13.46 -2.99 12.88
CA LYS A 109 -14.70 -3.52 12.29
C LYS A 109 -15.61 -2.40 11.77
N GLU A 110 -15.81 -1.34 12.54
CA GLU A 110 -16.61 -0.17 12.13
C GLU A 110 -16.11 0.43 10.81
N ASN A 111 -14.80 0.68 10.70
CA ASN A 111 -14.22 1.25 9.48
C ASN A 111 -14.32 0.28 8.28
N ILE A 112 -14.07 -1.01 8.49
CA ILE A 112 -14.21 -2.03 7.43
C ILE A 112 -15.66 -2.12 6.97
N ASN A 113 -16.63 -2.19 7.87
CA ASN A 113 -18.04 -2.24 7.52
C ASN A 113 -18.50 -0.99 6.76
N ALA A 114 -18.01 0.19 7.16
CA ALA A 114 -18.27 1.43 6.43
C ALA A 114 -17.68 1.43 5.01
N MET A 115 -16.51 0.81 4.80
CA MET A 115 -15.94 0.62 3.45
C MET A 115 -16.74 -0.39 2.62
N LEU A 116 -17.39 -1.36 3.26
CA LEU A 116 -18.23 -2.39 2.61
C LEU A 116 -19.65 -1.93 2.30
N GLU A 117 -20.08 -0.79 2.83
CA GLU A 117 -21.37 -0.21 2.46
C GLU A 117 -21.49 -0.11 0.91
N PRO A 118 -22.53 -0.63 0.26
CA PRO A 118 -22.59 -0.83 -1.20
C PRO A 118 -22.24 0.42 -2.01
N LYS A 119 -22.67 1.60 -1.54
CA LYS A 119 -22.38 2.87 -2.21
C LYS A 119 -20.91 3.29 -2.04
N VAL A 120 -20.34 3.03 -0.86
CA VAL A 120 -18.94 3.35 -0.54
C VAL A 120 -18.03 2.39 -1.30
N ALA A 121 -18.28 1.09 -1.18
CA ALA A 121 -17.52 0.05 -1.85
C ALA A 121 -17.39 0.32 -3.35
N ARG A 122 -18.54 0.59 -4.02
CA ARG A 122 -18.56 0.92 -5.45
C ARG A 122 -17.72 2.15 -5.81
N GLN A 123 -17.68 3.15 -4.96
CA GLN A 123 -16.93 4.38 -5.23
C GLN A 123 -15.45 4.29 -4.85
N MET A 124 -15.09 3.41 -3.92
CA MET A 124 -13.69 3.11 -3.60
C MET A 124 -13.01 2.27 -4.68
N MET A 125 -13.77 1.43 -5.37
CA MET A 125 -13.28 0.56 -6.43
C MET A 125 -13.14 1.37 -7.73
N TYR A 126 -11.89 1.60 -8.16
CA TYR A 126 -11.59 2.42 -9.34
C TYR A 126 -11.85 1.69 -10.66
N ASP A 127 -11.62 0.37 -10.69
CA ASP A 127 -11.76 -0.47 -11.88
C ASP A 127 -12.86 -1.52 -11.67
N GLU A 128 -13.91 -1.45 -12.47
CA GLU A 128 -15.06 -2.34 -12.36
C GLU A 128 -14.76 -3.78 -12.81
N SER A 129 -13.64 -4.05 -13.48
CA SER A 129 -13.36 -5.37 -14.07
C SER A 129 -12.98 -6.44 -13.04
N ILE A 130 -11.99 -6.18 -12.19
CA ILE A 130 -11.57 -7.11 -11.12
C ILE A 130 -12.26 -6.75 -9.81
N PHE A 131 -12.38 -5.46 -9.53
CA PHE A 131 -12.88 -4.94 -8.27
C PHE A 131 -14.38 -5.14 -8.08
N PHE A 132 -15.12 -5.46 -9.13
CA PHE A 132 -16.53 -5.81 -9.00
C PHE A 132 -16.75 -7.08 -8.17
N TYR A 133 -15.82 -8.04 -8.25
CA TYR A 133 -15.90 -9.32 -7.55
C TYR A 133 -15.09 -9.37 -6.24
N LEU A 134 -14.09 -8.49 -6.10
CA LEU A 134 -13.21 -8.47 -4.94
C LEU A 134 -12.96 -7.04 -4.48
N HIS A 135 -13.26 -6.76 -3.20
CA HIS A 135 -12.91 -5.48 -2.60
C HIS A 135 -11.44 -5.48 -2.13
N VAL A 136 -10.52 -5.28 -3.06
CA VAL A 136 -9.07 -5.39 -2.83
C VAL A 136 -8.57 -4.50 -1.70
N TYR A 137 -9.12 -3.30 -1.52
CA TYR A 137 -8.69 -2.41 -0.43
C TYR A 137 -9.11 -2.92 0.94
N VAL A 138 -10.34 -3.44 1.06
CA VAL A 138 -10.77 -4.08 2.31
C VAL A 138 -9.94 -5.34 2.58
N LEU A 139 -9.72 -6.18 1.57
CA LEU A 139 -8.84 -7.34 1.69
C LEU A 139 -7.43 -6.96 2.14
N LEU A 140 -6.87 -5.87 1.61
CA LEU A 140 -5.56 -5.34 2.05
C LEU A 140 -5.56 -5.04 3.55
N TYR A 141 -6.56 -4.34 4.06
CA TYR A 141 -6.64 -3.99 5.48
C TYR A 141 -6.90 -5.19 6.37
N LEU A 142 -7.75 -6.12 5.95
CA LEU A 142 -7.99 -7.37 6.68
C LEU A 142 -6.74 -8.25 6.70
N LYS A 143 -5.98 -8.28 5.61
CA LYS A 143 -4.70 -8.98 5.54
C LYS A 143 -3.68 -8.38 6.51
N ILE A 144 -3.62 -7.04 6.61
CA ILE A 144 -2.77 -6.35 7.59
C ILE A 144 -3.23 -6.65 9.02
N ALA A 145 -4.54 -6.63 9.30
CA ALA A 145 -5.06 -6.99 10.62
C ALA A 145 -4.68 -8.44 10.99
N SER A 146 -4.88 -9.37 10.08
CA SER A 146 -4.53 -10.79 10.24
C SER A 146 -3.01 -10.99 10.44
N TYR A 147 -2.16 -10.19 9.79
CA TYR A 147 -0.72 -10.22 9.99
C TYR A 147 -0.33 -9.90 11.45
N TYR A 148 -1.13 -9.08 12.13
CA TYR A 148 -0.98 -8.76 13.56
C TYR A 148 -1.83 -9.64 14.49
N GLY A 149 -2.41 -10.73 13.96
CA GLY A 149 -3.19 -11.70 14.74
C GLY A 149 -4.62 -11.28 15.06
N PHE A 150 -5.17 -10.26 14.39
CA PHE A 150 -6.56 -9.87 14.54
C PHE A 150 -7.44 -10.58 13.51
N ASP A 151 -8.37 -11.40 13.96
CA ASP A 151 -9.50 -11.86 13.16
C ASP A 151 -10.68 -10.91 13.39
N LEU A 152 -11.07 -10.21 12.33
CA LEU A 152 -12.18 -9.25 12.41
C LEU A 152 -13.54 -9.90 12.07
N GLU A 153 -13.58 -11.19 11.76
CA GLU A 153 -14.82 -11.95 11.48
C GLU A 153 -15.75 -11.24 10.47
N ILE A 154 -15.17 -10.61 9.46
CA ILE A 154 -15.93 -9.93 8.41
C ILE A 154 -16.48 -10.97 7.43
N GLU A 155 -17.78 -10.91 7.18
CA GLU A 155 -18.47 -11.76 6.20
C GLU A 155 -18.98 -10.91 5.03
N SER A 156 -18.46 -11.18 3.82
CA SER A 156 -18.85 -10.49 2.61
C SER A 156 -18.46 -11.30 1.38
N ASP A 157 -19.37 -11.40 0.41
CA ASP A 157 -19.13 -12.12 -0.85
C ASP A 157 -17.97 -11.54 -1.67
N ILE A 158 -17.68 -10.24 -1.48
CA ILE A 158 -16.57 -9.55 -2.17
C ILE A 158 -15.27 -9.54 -1.35
N VAL A 159 -15.25 -10.24 -0.21
CA VAL A 159 -14.08 -10.32 0.69
C VAL A 159 -13.93 -11.77 1.17
N PRO A 160 -13.51 -12.69 0.28
CA PRO A 160 -13.34 -14.11 0.62
C PRO A 160 -12.32 -14.29 1.76
N LYS A 161 -12.66 -15.04 2.79
CA LYS A 161 -11.81 -15.31 3.97
C LYS A 161 -10.52 -16.02 3.59
N GLU A 162 -10.55 -16.85 2.55
CA GLU A 162 -9.40 -17.59 2.05
C GLU A 162 -8.27 -16.67 1.59
N LEU A 163 -8.59 -15.43 1.18
CA LEU A 163 -7.61 -14.43 0.79
C LEU A 163 -7.01 -13.67 1.98
N ILE A 164 -7.51 -13.88 3.19
CA ILE A 164 -6.99 -13.24 4.41
C ILE A 164 -5.96 -14.12 5.12
N ASP A 165 -5.92 -15.42 4.80
CA ASP A 165 -4.95 -16.36 5.38
C ASP A 165 -3.50 -15.92 5.17
N ASN A 166 -2.66 -16.04 6.22
CA ASN A 166 -1.25 -15.67 6.23
C ASN A 166 -0.31 -16.90 6.20
N THR A 167 -0.83 -18.07 5.84
CA THR A 167 -0.03 -19.27 5.72
C THR A 167 0.98 -19.14 4.58
N PRO A 168 2.30 -19.21 4.85
CA PRO A 168 3.30 -19.09 3.80
C PRO A 168 3.27 -20.29 2.87
N ALA A 169 3.66 -20.10 1.61
CA ALA A 169 3.91 -21.21 0.70
C ALA A 169 5.10 -22.06 1.17
N LYS A 170 5.15 -23.31 0.74
CA LYS A 170 6.27 -24.21 1.09
C LYS A 170 7.60 -23.72 0.53
N GLU A 171 7.57 -23.05 -0.61
CA GLU A 171 8.73 -22.48 -1.30
C GLU A 171 8.31 -21.30 -2.16
N TYR A 172 9.24 -20.40 -2.40
CA TYR A 172 9.08 -19.21 -3.25
C TYR A 172 10.18 -19.20 -4.31
N PRO A 173 10.01 -19.93 -5.42
CA PRO A 173 11.00 -19.95 -6.48
C PRO A 173 11.10 -18.57 -7.12
N GLU A 174 12.33 -18.06 -7.28
CA GLU A 174 12.57 -16.80 -7.96
C GLU A 174 12.55 -17.01 -9.48
N PRO A 175 11.55 -16.49 -10.22
CA PRO A 175 11.43 -16.70 -11.65
C PRO A 175 12.39 -15.83 -12.48
N TYR A 176 12.93 -14.77 -11.90
CA TYR A 176 13.75 -13.80 -12.61
C TYR A 176 15.23 -14.01 -12.35
N GLU A 177 15.99 -14.37 -13.39
CA GLU A 177 17.44 -14.64 -13.30
C GLU A 177 18.23 -13.48 -12.70
N PHE A 178 17.83 -12.22 -13.01
CA PHE A 178 18.50 -11.05 -12.46
C PHE A 178 18.29 -10.87 -10.95
N MET A 179 17.18 -11.39 -10.41
CA MET A 179 16.90 -11.36 -8.97
C MET A 179 17.64 -12.46 -8.20
N LYS A 180 17.98 -13.58 -8.83
CA LYS A 180 18.68 -14.70 -8.18
C LYS A 180 20.06 -14.34 -7.61
N LYS A 181 20.65 -13.24 -8.07
CA LYS A 181 21.92 -12.73 -7.54
C LYS A 181 21.79 -11.98 -6.22
N PHE A 182 20.58 -11.67 -5.80
CA PHE A 182 20.29 -10.95 -4.56
C PHE A 182 19.78 -11.91 -3.51
N ASP A 183 20.28 -11.78 -2.29
CA ASP A 183 19.64 -12.34 -1.11
C ASP A 183 18.78 -11.24 -0.47
N LEU A 184 17.46 -11.41 -0.55
CA LEU A 184 16.51 -10.42 -0.04
C LEU A 184 16.62 -10.22 1.48
N ASN A 185 17.19 -11.16 2.22
CA ASN A 185 17.37 -11.05 3.65
C ASN A 185 18.60 -10.20 4.04
N THR A 186 19.60 -10.16 3.19
CA THR A 186 20.90 -9.55 3.51
C THR A 186 21.20 -8.29 2.70
N ILE A 187 20.61 -8.12 1.51
CA ILE A 187 20.85 -6.93 0.69
C ILE A 187 20.51 -5.64 1.46
N THR A 188 21.49 -4.75 1.49
CA THR A 188 21.30 -3.44 2.14
C THR A 188 20.48 -2.50 1.27
N PRO A 189 19.83 -1.50 1.90
CA PRO A 189 19.16 -0.43 1.18
C PRO A 189 20.06 0.29 0.18
N GLU A 190 21.32 0.54 0.55
CA GLU A 190 22.32 1.22 -0.28
C GLU A 190 22.69 0.39 -1.51
N GLU A 191 22.92 -0.91 -1.35
CA GLU A 191 23.20 -1.84 -2.46
C GLU A 191 22.01 -1.91 -3.43
N TRP A 192 20.79 -2.01 -2.88
CA TRP A 192 19.58 -2.01 -3.68
C TRP A 192 19.39 -0.69 -4.45
N LYS A 193 19.62 0.44 -3.80
CA LYS A 193 19.59 1.76 -4.44
C LYS A 193 20.63 1.87 -5.55
N ALA A 194 21.84 1.44 -5.31
CA ALA A 194 22.92 1.46 -6.31
C ALA A 194 22.54 0.63 -7.55
N TRP A 195 21.98 -0.57 -7.33
CA TRP A 195 21.53 -1.42 -8.42
C TRP A 195 20.38 -0.79 -9.22
N ILE A 196 19.39 -0.19 -8.56
CA ILE A 196 18.30 0.53 -9.24
C ILE A 196 18.87 1.65 -10.12
N TYR A 197 19.76 2.44 -9.59
CA TYR A 197 20.35 3.57 -10.34
C TYR A 197 21.24 3.14 -11.52
N GLU A 198 21.81 1.96 -11.49
CA GLU A 198 22.53 1.39 -12.63
C GLU A 198 21.63 1.16 -13.84
N TYR A 199 20.38 0.75 -13.60
CA TYR A 199 19.40 0.41 -14.65
C TYR A 199 18.33 1.47 -14.88
N TYR A 200 18.22 2.45 -13.98
CA TYR A 200 17.27 3.54 -14.14
C TYR A 200 17.81 4.54 -15.18
N PRO A 201 16.94 5.11 -16.04
CA PRO A 201 17.40 6.17 -16.94
C PRO A 201 18.08 7.28 -16.14
N LYS A 202 19.26 7.70 -16.61
CA LYS A 202 19.97 8.80 -15.95
C LYS A 202 19.09 10.05 -15.91
N PRO A 203 19.27 10.93 -14.91
CA PRO A 203 18.45 12.16 -14.77
C PRO A 203 18.42 13.03 -16.04
N GLU A 204 19.48 13.00 -16.84
CA GLU A 204 19.58 13.71 -18.12
C GLU A 204 18.59 13.15 -19.15
N ILE A 205 18.43 11.83 -19.20
CA ILE A 205 17.48 11.16 -20.10
C ILE A 205 16.04 11.46 -19.66
N LEU A 206 15.75 11.48 -18.35
CA LEU A 206 14.43 11.85 -17.83
C LEU A 206 14.08 13.29 -18.17
N LYS A 207 15.03 14.24 -18.06
CA LYS A 207 14.82 15.64 -18.48
C LYS A 207 14.51 15.75 -19.97
N GLU A 208 15.22 14.99 -20.82
CA GLU A 208 14.99 14.97 -22.25
C GLU A 208 13.59 14.46 -22.60
N PHE A 209 13.06 13.49 -21.86
CA PHE A 209 11.69 13.01 -22.02
C PHE A 209 10.65 14.03 -21.52
N GLU A 210 10.90 14.71 -20.40
CA GLU A 210 10.04 15.78 -19.89
C GLU A 210 9.96 16.97 -20.85
N GLU A 211 11.09 17.39 -21.43
CA GLU A 211 11.17 18.49 -22.42
C GLU A 211 10.50 18.14 -23.75
N LYS A 212 10.55 16.88 -24.17
CA LYS A 212 9.94 16.43 -25.44
C LYS A 212 8.45 16.10 -25.31
N GLY A 213 7.87 16.17 -24.12
CA GLY A 213 6.46 15.84 -23.88
C GLY A 213 6.11 14.37 -24.18
N SER A 214 7.10 13.51 -24.31
CA SER A 214 6.96 12.11 -24.71
C SER A 214 7.19 11.21 -23.49
N PHE A 215 6.18 11.05 -22.67
CA PHE A 215 6.06 9.81 -21.90
C PHE A 215 5.32 8.82 -22.80
N ILE A 216 6.04 7.85 -23.32
CA ILE A 216 5.46 6.67 -23.95
C ILE A 216 4.73 5.82 -22.91
#